data_50f515bcf8b7fafe2a15d17501b71996
#
_entry.id   50f515bcf8b7fafe2a15d17501b71996
#
_cell.length_a   1.000
_cell.length_b   1.000
_cell.length_c   1.000
_cell.angle_alpha   90.00
_cell.angle_beta   90.00
_cell.angle_gamma   90.00
#
_symmetry.space_group_name_H-M   'P 1'
#
loop_
_entity.id
_entity.type
_entity.pdbx_description
1 polymer ?
#
loop_
_entity_poly.entity_id
_entity_poly.type
_entity_poly.pdbx_seq_one_letter_code
_entity_poly.pdbx_strand_id
1 'polypeptide(L)'
;MKFPRRRFLRLAANAAVLSSVPRMTRAQAYPSRPVRIIVGYAPGGGQDILARLIGQWLSDRLGQSFVIENRPGAGANIATEAVAHAPPDGYTLLTIGPAHAVNATLYDKLSFNFLRDIAPVASVTINPSVLEVHPRSRLRP
;
A
#
# COMPACT_ATOMS: atom_id res chain seq x y z
N MET A 1 65.19 -0.37 16.53
CA MET A 1 64.55 -1.33 15.60
C MET A 1 64.06 -0.58 14.38
N LYS A 2 64.67 -0.77 13.19
CA LYS A 2 64.28 -0.07 11.95
C LYS A 2 63.33 -0.99 11.21
N PHE A 3 62.02 -0.66 11.22
CA PHE A 3 61.04 -1.41 10.39
C PHE A 3 61.30 -1.15 8.92
N PRO A 4 61.44 -2.19 8.07
CA PRO A 4 61.71 -2.00 6.66
C PRO A 4 60.45 -1.38 5.98
N ARG A 5 60.65 -0.21 5.34
CA ARG A 5 59.62 0.57 4.62
C ARG A 5 58.69 -0.25 3.73
N ARG A 6 59.22 -1.33 3.13
CA ARG A 6 58.44 -2.25 2.28
C ARG A 6 57.36 -3.06 3.03
N ARG A 7 57.57 -3.40 4.32
CA ARG A 7 56.57 -4.10 5.14
C ARG A 7 55.44 -3.16 5.54
N PHE A 8 55.75 -1.90 5.84
CA PHE A 8 54.75 -0.90 6.16
C PHE A 8 53.83 -0.58 4.97
N LEU A 9 54.41 -0.45 3.76
CA LEU A 9 53.63 -0.23 2.54
C LEU A 9 52.70 -1.41 2.19
N ARG A 10 53.17 -2.65 2.41
CA ARG A 10 52.32 -3.86 2.19
C ARG A 10 51.18 -3.94 3.21
N LEU A 11 51.40 -3.59 4.46
CA LEU A 11 50.33 -3.54 5.49
C LEU A 11 49.33 -2.44 5.22
N ALA A 12 49.76 -1.26 4.79
CA ALA A 12 48.91 -0.17 4.40
C ALA A 12 48.04 -0.49 3.16
N ALA A 13 48.61 -1.15 2.15
CA ALA A 13 47.89 -1.59 0.96
C ALA A 13 46.80 -2.65 1.29
N ASN A 14 47.10 -3.61 2.16
CA ASN A 14 46.11 -4.60 2.60
C ASN A 14 45.00 -4.00 3.44
N ALA A 15 45.29 -2.97 4.27
CA ALA A 15 44.25 -2.27 5.04
C ALA A 15 43.30 -1.45 4.14
N ALA A 16 43.80 -0.88 3.03
CA ALA A 16 42.99 -0.12 2.08
C ALA A 16 42.00 -1.02 1.28
N VAL A 17 42.39 -2.28 0.99
CA VAL A 17 41.52 -3.22 0.29
C VAL A 17 40.36 -3.71 1.16
N LEU A 18 40.54 -3.84 2.48
CA LEU A 18 39.46 -4.22 3.40
C LEU A 18 38.38 -3.16 3.55
N SER A 19 38.69 -1.89 3.30
CA SER A 19 37.71 -0.79 3.39
C SER A 19 36.83 -0.68 2.13
N SER A 20 37.16 -1.35 1.04
CA SER A 20 36.44 -1.28 -0.24
C SER A 20 35.37 -2.38 -0.39
N VAL A 21 35.16 -3.23 0.62
CA VAL A 21 34.06 -4.19 0.57
C VAL A 21 32.75 -3.42 0.66
N PRO A 22 31.94 -3.36 -0.42
CA PRO A 22 30.65 -2.69 -0.37
C PRO A 22 29.84 -3.36 0.74
N ARG A 23 29.48 -2.61 1.77
CA ARG A 23 28.50 -3.09 2.74
C ARG A 23 27.26 -3.42 1.94
N MET A 24 26.98 -4.71 1.76
CA MET A 24 25.71 -5.16 1.22
C MET A 24 24.63 -4.54 2.09
N THR A 25 24.05 -3.44 1.62
CA THR A 25 22.85 -2.86 2.21
C THR A 25 21.80 -3.95 2.06
N ARG A 26 21.52 -4.69 3.13
CA ARG A 26 20.38 -5.62 3.12
C ARG A 26 19.19 -4.75 2.83
N ALA A 27 18.59 -4.91 1.65
CA ALA A 27 17.29 -4.33 1.36
C ALA A 27 16.39 -4.72 2.53
N GLN A 28 15.83 -3.74 3.21
CA GLN A 28 14.99 -3.97 4.37
C GLN A 28 13.84 -4.84 3.89
N ALA A 29 13.69 -6.05 4.46
CA ALA A 29 12.62 -6.95 4.07
C ALA A 29 11.28 -6.24 4.33
N TYR A 30 10.47 -6.08 3.30
CA TYR A 30 9.11 -5.56 3.43
C TYR A 30 8.14 -6.70 3.77
N PRO A 31 7.22 -6.49 4.73
CA PRO A 31 7.11 -5.36 5.64
C PRO A 31 8.03 -5.51 6.86
N SER A 32 8.65 -4.42 7.33
CA SER A 32 9.48 -4.38 8.53
C SER A 32 8.73 -3.83 9.77
N ARG A 33 7.50 -3.38 9.58
CA ARG A 33 6.59 -2.83 10.60
C ARG A 33 5.13 -3.11 10.21
N PRO A 34 4.17 -2.93 11.11
CA PRO A 34 2.76 -3.14 10.80
C PRO A 34 2.28 -2.32 9.60
N VAL A 35 1.46 -2.96 8.77
CA VAL A 35 0.80 -2.36 7.60
C VAL A 35 -0.64 -2.05 7.94
N ARG A 36 -1.15 -0.88 7.56
CA ARG A 36 -2.53 -0.47 7.76
C ARG A 36 -3.32 -0.69 6.49
N ILE A 37 -4.48 -1.34 6.62
CA ILE A 37 -5.45 -1.48 5.52
C ILE A 37 -6.67 -0.63 5.87
N ILE A 38 -6.88 0.46 5.13
CA ILE A 38 -8.00 1.37 5.32
C ILE A 38 -9.19 0.86 4.52
N VAL A 39 -10.34 0.74 5.20
CA VAL A 39 -11.62 0.30 4.63
C VAL A 39 -12.61 1.45 4.67
N GLY A 40 -13.12 1.90 3.51
CA GLY A 40 -14.03 3.05 3.39
C GLY A 40 -15.48 2.76 3.80
N TYR A 41 -15.73 1.61 4.42
CA TYR A 41 -17.06 1.13 4.78
C TYR A 41 -17.15 0.76 6.25
N ALA A 42 -18.38 0.68 6.76
CA ALA A 42 -18.64 0.29 8.15
C ALA A 42 -18.10 -1.13 8.45
N PRO A 43 -17.68 -1.39 9.69
CA PRO A 43 -17.29 -2.72 10.12
C PRO A 43 -18.41 -3.76 9.89
N GLY A 44 -18.02 -5.00 9.55
CA GLY A 44 -18.96 -6.10 9.28
C GLY A 44 -19.54 -6.14 7.87
N GLY A 45 -19.28 -5.14 7.04
CA GLY A 45 -19.62 -5.18 5.61
C GLY A 45 -18.70 -6.10 4.82
N GLY A 46 -19.11 -6.46 3.58
CA GLY A 46 -18.34 -7.39 2.74
C GLY A 46 -16.89 -6.97 2.50
N GLN A 47 -16.63 -5.67 2.32
CA GLN A 47 -15.27 -5.13 2.18
C GLN A 47 -14.44 -5.27 3.46
N ASP A 48 -15.05 -5.11 4.63
CA ASP A 48 -14.37 -5.25 5.92
C ASP A 48 -14.02 -6.72 6.20
N ILE A 49 -14.97 -7.63 5.95
CA ILE A 49 -14.74 -9.07 6.11
C ILE A 49 -13.60 -9.52 5.21
N LEU A 50 -13.61 -9.11 3.94
CA LEU A 50 -12.58 -9.44 2.97
C LEU A 50 -11.21 -8.87 3.40
N ALA A 51 -11.17 -7.62 3.83
CA ALA A 51 -9.95 -6.98 4.32
C ALA A 51 -9.35 -7.72 5.52
N ARG A 52 -10.19 -8.18 6.46
CA ARG A 52 -9.74 -8.95 7.63
C ARG A 52 -9.20 -10.32 7.25
N LEU A 53 -9.87 -11.04 6.33
CA LEU A 53 -9.39 -12.33 5.85
C LEU A 53 -8.02 -12.22 5.18
N ILE A 54 -7.86 -11.23 4.29
CA ILE A 54 -6.59 -10.99 3.60
C ILE A 54 -5.54 -10.48 4.57
N GLY A 55 -5.89 -9.56 5.46
CA GLY A 55 -4.98 -9.04 6.47
C GLY A 55 -4.43 -10.13 7.37
N GLN A 56 -5.28 -11.07 7.82
CA GLN A 56 -4.84 -12.23 8.59
C GLN A 56 -3.88 -13.10 7.78
N TRP A 57 -4.25 -13.47 6.56
CA TRP A 57 -3.42 -14.29 5.68
C TRP A 57 -2.06 -13.67 5.37
N LEU A 58 -2.02 -12.36 5.12
CA LEU A 58 -0.77 -11.62 4.91
C LEU A 58 0.07 -11.57 6.18
N SER A 59 -0.55 -11.38 7.35
CA SER A 59 0.14 -11.37 8.64
C SER A 59 0.84 -12.68 8.92
N ASP A 60 0.17 -13.79 8.66
CA ASP A 60 0.72 -15.14 8.86
C ASP A 60 1.89 -15.44 7.90
N ARG A 61 1.83 -14.92 6.67
CA ARG A 61 2.88 -15.14 5.66
C ARG A 61 4.08 -14.23 5.75
N LEU A 62 3.85 -12.97 6.11
CA LEU A 62 4.87 -11.93 6.06
C LEU A 62 5.45 -11.59 7.44
N GLY A 63 4.89 -12.17 8.51
CA GLY A 63 5.41 -12.03 9.88
C GLY A 63 5.22 -10.62 10.47
N GLN A 64 4.38 -9.79 9.87
CA GLN A 64 4.02 -8.45 10.37
C GLN A 64 2.52 -8.28 10.40
N SER A 65 2.02 -7.53 11.37
CA SER A 65 0.58 -7.32 11.52
C SER A 65 0.01 -6.45 10.39
N PHE A 66 -1.10 -6.88 9.81
CA PHE A 66 -1.94 -6.08 8.90
C PHE A 66 -3.17 -5.60 9.67
N VAL A 67 -3.18 -4.32 10.03
CA VAL A 67 -4.20 -3.72 10.90
C VAL A 67 -5.31 -3.13 10.02
N ILE A 68 -6.55 -3.60 10.22
CA ILE A 68 -7.71 -3.10 9.50
C ILE A 68 -8.31 -1.90 10.23
N GLU A 69 -8.47 -0.79 9.51
CA GLU A 69 -9.03 0.45 10.03
C GLU A 69 -10.22 0.90 9.18
N ASN A 70 -11.41 0.93 9.76
CA ASN A 70 -12.61 1.38 9.08
C ASN A 70 -12.75 2.90 9.18
N ARG A 71 -12.86 3.57 8.03
CA ARG A 71 -13.12 5.01 7.90
C ARG A 71 -14.30 5.25 6.97
N PRO A 72 -15.54 4.98 7.41
CA PRO A 72 -16.71 5.17 6.58
C PRO A 72 -17.03 6.67 6.40
N GLY A 73 -17.74 6.98 5.33
CA GLY A 73 -18.28 8.31 5.07
C GLY A 73 -18.01 8.82 3.65
N ALA A 74 -18.88 9.73 3.19
CA ALA A 74 -18.81 10.36 1.86
C ALA A 74 -18.61 9.35 0.71
N GLY A 75 -19.27 8.19 0.74
CA GLY A 75 -19.09 7.14 -0.28
C GLY A 75 -17.68 6.55 -0.33
N ALA A 76 -16.99 6.45 0.82
CA ALA A 76 -15.60 6.03 0.99
C ALA A 76 -14.54 7.10 0.60
N ASN A 77 -14.94 8.33 0.25
CA ASN A 77 -13.98 9.38 -0.08
C ASN A 77 -13.10 9.77 1.10
N ILE A 78 -13.60 9.71 2.35
CA ILE A 78 -12.80 9.97 3.57
C ILE A 78 -11.63 8.99 3.69
N ALA A 79 -11.88 7.71 3.44
CA ALA A 79 -10.84 6.68 3.45
C ALA A 79 -9.83 6.89 2.33
N THR A 80 -10.31 7.20 1.13
CA THR A 80 -9.48 7.44 -0.05
C THR A 80 -8.57 8.64 0.14
N GLU A 81 -9.10 9.75 0.64
CA GLU A 81 -8.32 10.96 0.95
C GLU A 81 -7.22 10.68 1.97
N ALA A 82 -7.54 9.94 3.03
CA ALA A 82 -6.54 9.56 4.04
C ALA A 82 -5.37 8.75 3.47
N VAL A 83 -5.63 7.88 2.47
CA VAL A 83 -4.60 7.10 1.81
C VAL A 83 -3.86 7.92 0.75
N ALA A 84 -4.55 8.75 -0.02
CA ALA A 84 -3.93 9.62 -1.02
C ALA A 84 -2.91 10.61 -0.40
N HIS A 85 -3.14 11.04 0.84
CA HIS A 85 -2.21 11.90 1.58
C HIS A 85 -1.20 11.14 2.47
N ALA A 86 -1.27 9.81 2.51
CA ALA A 86 -0.31 9.01 3.25
C ALA A 86 1.04 8.90 2.51
N PRO A 87 2.16 8.66 3.21
CA PRO A 87 3.42 8.37 2.56
C PRO A 87 3.31 7.19 1.58
N PRO A 88 3.88 7.29 0.36
CA PRO A 88 3.79 6.22 -0.66
C PRO A 88 4.83 5.11 -0.41
N ASP A 89 4.89 4.61 0.81
CA ASP A 89 5.88 3.64 1.29
C ASP A 89 5.34 2.20 1.37
N GLY A 90 4.08 1.98 0.96
CA GLY A 90 3.42 0.69 0.98
C GLY A 90 2.86 0.26 2.34
N TYR A 91 2.98 1.08 3.40
CA TYR A 91 2.48 0.75 4.73
C TYR A 91 1.05 1.24 5.01
N THR A 92 0.44 1.95 4.06
CA THR A 92 -0.97 2.33 4.12
C THR A 92 -1.65 1.91 2.82
N LEU A 93 -2.54 0.95 2.92
CA LEU A 93 -3.28 0.35 1.80
C LEU A 93 -4.75 0.76 1.87
N LEU A 94 -5.43 0.79 0.74
CA LEU A 94 -6.87 1.05 0.62
C LEU A 94 -7.57 -0.16 0.01
N THR A 95 -8.69 -0.58 0.60
CA THR A 95 -9.60 -1.49 -0.09
C THR A 95 -10.50 -0.70 -1.02
N ILE A 96 -10.52 -1.07 -2.30
CA ILE A 96 -11.27 -0.38 -3.34
C ILE A 96 -12.51 -1.19 -3.71
N GLY A 97 -13.62 -0.49 -3.90
CA GLY A 97 -14.87 -1.03 -4.43
C GLY A 97 -15.44 -0.17 -5.56
N PRO A 98 -16.56 -0.56 -6.18
CA PRO A 98 -17.14 0.16 -7.32
C PRO A 98 -17.44 1.65 -7.07
N ALA A 99 -17.81 2.01 -5.83
CA ALA A 99 -18.08 3.40 -5.47
C ALA A 99 -16.90 4.34 -5.74
N HIS A 100 -15.66 3.87 -5.58
CA HIS A 100 -14.49 4.71 -5.81
C HIS A 100 -14.36 5.14 -7.29
N ALA A 101 -14.68 4.25 -8.23
CA ALA A 101 -14.68 4.58 -9.66
C ALA A 101 -15.81 5.55 -10.01
N VAL A 102 -17.00 5.36 -9.41
CA VAL A 102 -18.16 6.25 -9.60
C VAL A 102 -17.88 7.62 -9.00
N ASN A 103 -17.29 7.68 -7.82
CA ASN A 103 -17.00 8.94 -7.12
C ASN A 103 -16.03 9.84 -7.90
N ALA A 104 -15.13 9.29 -8.67
CA ALA A 104 -14.21 10.05 -9.50
C ALA A 104 -14.92 10.96 -10.52
N THR A 105 -16.16 10.59 -10.90
CA THR A 105 -17.00 11.37 -11.84
C THR A 105 -18.20 12.02 -11.18
N LEU A 106 -18.62 11.53 -10.00
CA LEU A 106 -19.81 12.02 -9.30
C LEU A 106 -19.54 13.29 -8.46
N TYR A 107 -18.32 13.42 -7.95
CA TYR A 107 -17.93 14.53 -7.07
C TYR A 107 -17.03 15.51 -7.81
N ASP A 108 -17.51 16.74 -8.02
CA ASP A 108 -16.76 17.79 -8.73
C ASP A 108 -15.56 18.33 -7.96
N LYS A 109 -15.55 18.19 -6.64
CA LYS A 109 -14.53 18.76 -5.75
C LYS A 109 -13.99 17.70 -4.79
N LEU A 110 -13.01 16.93 -5.26
CA LEU A 110 -12.22 16.04 -4.43
C LEU A 110 -10.85 16.67 -4.16
N SER A 111 -10.32 16.51 -2.95
CA SER A 111 -8.97 16.93 -2.56
C SER A 111 -7.86 16.05 -3.15
N PHE A 112 -8.23 14.97 -3.85
CA PHE A 112 -7.34 13.98 -4.46
C PHE A 112 -7.83 13.60 -5.86
N ASN A 113 -6.93 13.06 -6.67
CA ASN A 113 -7.27 12.44 -7.95
C ASN A 113 -7.06 10.93 -7.84
N PHE A 114 -8.16 10.16 -7.88
CA PHE A 114 -8.15 8.72 -7.68
C PHE A 114 -7.20 7.97 -8.63
N LEU A 115 -7.17 8.36 -9.91
CA LEU A 115 -6.34 7.68 -10.91
C LEU A 115 -4.86 8.06 -10.84
N ARG A 116 -4.54 9.25 -10.33
CA ARG A 116 -3.18 9.76 -10.24
C ARG A 116 -2.54 9.43 -8.89
N ASP A 117 -3.30 9.56 -7.81
CA ASP A 117 -2.75 9.59 -6.45
C ASP A 117 -2.83 8.23 -5.76
N ILE A 118 -3.54 7.24 -6.35
CA ILE A 118 -3.68 5.88 -5.83
C ILE A 118 -3.05 4.88 -6.81
N ALA A 119 -2.00 4.20 -6.38
CA ALA A 119 -1.37 3.14 -7.17
C ALA A 119 -2.06 1.78 -6.93
N PRO A 120 -2.47 1.04 -7.98
CA PRO A 120 -3.04 -0.30 -7.82
C PRO A 120 -1.97 -1.30 -7.38
N VAL A 121 -2.30 -2.15 -6.40
CA VAL A 121 -1.40 -3.20 -5.88
C VAL A 121 -1.82 -4.59 -6.37
N ALA A 122 -3.08 -4.96 -6.13
CA ALA A 122 -3.61 -6.26 -6.53
C ALA A 122 -5.13 -6.23 -6.65
N SER A 123 -5.68 -7.06 -7.50
CA SER A 123 -7.12 -7.36 -7.55
C SER A 123 -7.42 -8.52 -6.62
N VAL A 124 -8.41 -8.33 -5.76
CA VAL A 124 -8.80 -9.31 -4.73
C VAL A 124 -10.06 -10.05 -5.12
N THR A 125 -11.03 -9.34 -5.71
CA THR A 125 -12.30 -9.89 -6.16
C THR A 125 -12.74 -9.25 -7.47
N ILE A 126 -13.55 -9.98 -8.23
CA ILE A 126 -14.27 -9.47 -9.40
C ILE A 126 -15.75 -9.62 -9.09
N ASN A 127 -16.46 -8.50 -9.01
CA ASN A 127 -17.90 -8.47 -8.78
C ASN A 127 -18.61 -7.93 -10.03
N PRO A 128 -19.43 -8.74 -10.70
CA PRO A 128 -20.28 -8.23 -11.77
C PRO A 128 -21.33 -7.28 -11.19
N SER A 129 -21.57 -6.17 -11.87
CA SER A 129 -22.64 -5.24 -11.52
C SER A 129 -23.70 -5.24 -12.60
N VAL A 130 -24.96 -5.26 -12.20
CA VAL A 130 -26.10 -5.19 -13.09
C VAL A 130 -26.87 -3.91 -12.81
N LEU A 131 -27.21 -3.18 -13.86
CA LEU A 131 -28.09 -2.03 -13.76
C LEU A 131 -29.53 -2.51 -13.96
N GLU A 132 -30.34 -2.43 -12.91
CA GLU A 132 -31.75 -2.69 -12.96
C GLU A 132 -32.55 -1.39 -13.03
N VAL A 133 -33.52 -1.34 -13.90
CA VAL A 133 -34.44 -0.22 -14.02
C VAL A 133 -35.89 -0.74 -13.94
N HIS A 134 -36.76 0.06 -13.33
CA HIS A 134 -38.18 -0.30 -13.30
C HIS A 134 -38.73 -0.38 -14.73
N PRO A 135 -39.58 -1.38 -15.11
CA PRO A 135 -40.06 -1.57 -16.47
C PRO A 135 -40.77 -0.34 -17.07
N ARG A 136 -41.29 0.54 -16.24
CA ARG A 136 -41.94 1.81 -16.66
C ARG A 136 -40.97 2.98 -16.78
N SER A 137 -39.70 2.80 -16.41
CA SER A 137 -38.71 3.87 -16.54
C SER A 137 -38.31 3.99 -18.00
N ARG A 138 -38.45 5.16 -18.58
CA ARG A 138 -37.91 5.48 -19.90
C ARG A 138 -36.49 5.95 -19.71
N LEU A 139 -35.51 5.11 -20.07
CA LEU A 139 -34.15 5.57 -20.25
C LEU A 139 -34.16 6.53 -21.45
N ARG A 140 -33.84 7.80 -21.22
CA ARG A 140 -33.56 8.73 -22.33
C ARG A 140 -32.14 8.46 -22.79
N PRO A 141 -31.92 8.32 -24.12
CA PRO A 141 -30.58 8.19 -24.67
C PRO A 141 -29.73 9.42 -24.42
#